data_65655c3d61d005758acd2236c94aca38
#
_entry.id   65655c3d61d005758acd2236c94aca38
#
_cell.length_a   1.000
_cell.length_b   1.000
_cell.length_c   1.000
_cell.angle_alpha   90.00
_cell.angle_beta   90.00
_cell.angle_gamma   90.00
#
_symmetry.space_group_name_H-M   'P 1'
#
loop_
_entity.id
_entity.type
_entity.pdbx_description
1 polymer ?
#
loop_
_entity_poly.entity_id
_entity_poly.type
_entity_poly.pdbx_seq_one_letter_code
_entity_poly.pdbx_strand_id
1 'polypeptide(L)'
;MNKFDYIIRSETTKDYYEVENLAREAFWNLSVPGCHEHYFIHVMRNHQDFVPELDFVIEINGKIIASIMYTKAILIDENHTKKPILTMGPICVRPDYQRKGYGKLLLEYTFEKALKLGYD
;
A
#
# COMPACT_ATOMS: atom_id res chain seq x y z
N MET A 1 2.86 -21.97 -7.63
CA MET A 1 3.84 -20.92 -7.84
C MET A 1 4.95 -21.03 -6.80
N ASN A 2 6.15 -20.84 -7.22
CA ASN A 2 7.28 -20.80 -6.29
C ASN A 2 7.34 -19.43 -5.60
N LYS A 3 7.20 -19.40 -4.30
CA LYS A 3 7.23 -18.16 -3.53
C LYS A 3 8.59 -17.47 -3.53
N PHE A 4 9.63 -18.14 -4.02
CA PHE A 4 10.95 -17.52 -4.17
C PHE A 4 11.07 -16.66 -5.43
N ASP A 5 10.04 -16.65 -6.27
CA ASP A 5 10.05 -15.90 -7.52
C ASP A 5 9.52 -14.47 -7.37
N TYR A 6 9.20 -14.04 -6.15
CA TYR A 6 8.71 -12.69 -5.92
C TYR A 6 9.82 -11.76 -5.44
N ILE A 7 9.62 -10.46 -5.69
CA ILE A 7 10.51 -9.39 -5.23
C ILE A 7 9.66 -8.35 -4.52
N ILE A 8 10.06 -7.94 -3.31
CA ILE A 8 9.47 -6.79 -2.62
C ILE A 8 10.43 -5.62 -2.83
N ARG A 9 9.93 -4.54 -3.40
CA ARG A 9 10.75 -3.36 -3.67
C ARG A 9 9.92 -2.08 -3.56
N SER A 10 10.61 -0.94 -3.49
CA SER A 10 9.93 0.36 -3.49
C SER A 10 9.25 0.60 -4.84
N GLU A 11 8.10 1.28 -4.80
CA GLU A 11 7.43 1.75 -6.00
C GLU A 11 8.28 2.85 -6.65
N THR A 12 8.36 2.84 -7.98
CA THR A 12 9.02 3.91 -8.73
C THR A 12 8.00 4.61 -9.62
N THR A 13 8.38 5.76 -10.20
CA THR A 13 7.48 6.49 -11.08
C THR A 13 7.02 5.65 -12.28
N LYS A 14 7.83 4.70 -12.70
CA LYS A 14 7.47 3.81 -13.81
C LYS A 14 6.35 2.85 -13.44
N ASP A 15 6.12 2.64 -12.15
CA ASP A 15 5.11 1.70 -11.66
C ASP A 15 3.75 2.34 -11.43
N TYR A 16 3.65 3.66 -11.42
CA TYR A 16 2.47 4.39 -10.99
C TYR A 16 1.20 3.96 -11.72
N TYR A 17 1.28 3.86 -13.04
CA TYR A 17 0.12 3.48 -13.83
C TYR A 17 -0.32 2.05 -13.52
N GLU A 18 0.64 1.13 -13.43
CA GLU A 18 0.36 -0.28 -13.16
C GLU A 18 -0.24 -0.46 -11.76
N VAL A 19 0.27 0.28 -10.77
CA VAL A 19 -0.26 0.23 -9.40
C VAL A 19 -1.69 0.77 -9.34
N GLU A 20 -1.98 1.85 -10.05
CA GLU A 20 -3.33 2.41 -10.08
C GLU A 20 -4.32 1.45 -10.74
N ASN A 21 -3.91 0.79 -11.82
CA ASN A 21 -4.74 -0.25 -12.44
C ASN A 21 -4.93 -1.46 -11.53
N LEU A 22 -3.90 -1.84 -10.79
CA LEU A 22 -3.98 -2.91 -9.81
C LEU A 22 -5.04 -2.58 -8.74
N ALA A 23 -5.04 -1.35 -8.24
CA ALA A 23 -6.02 -0.91 -7.26
C ALA A 23 -7.44 -0.95 -7.83
N ARG A 24 -7.59 -0.51 -9.08
CA ARG A 24 -8.89 -0.55 -9.74
C ARG A 24 -9.41 -1.98 -9.84
N GLU A 25 -8.57 -2.93 -10.26
CA GLU A 25 -8.98 -4.33 -10.37
C GLU A 25 -9.28 -4.96 -9.01
N ALA A 26 -8.48 -4.64 -7.99
CA ALA A 26 -8.61 -5.23 -6.66
C ALA A 26 -9.89 -4.78 -5.95
N PHE A 27 -10.32 -3.53 -6.17
CA PHE A 27 -11.44 -2.94 -5.45
C PHE A 27 -12.66 -2.65 -6.33
N TRP A 28 -12.69 -3.16 -7.55
CA TRP A 28 -13.78 -2.90 -8.47
C TRP A 28 -15.11 -3.37 -7.88
N ASN A 29 -16.07 -2.46 -7.80
CA ASN A 29 -17.44 -2.73 -7.30
C ASN A 29 -17.53 -3.27 -5.88
N LEU A 30 -16.49 -3.09 -5.03
CA LEU A 30 -16.56 -3.57 -3.66
C LEU A 30 -17.46 -2.72 -2.78
N SER A 31 -17.36 -1.40 -2.85
CA SER A 31 -18.17 -0.51 -2.00
C SER A 31 -19.09 0.38 -2.80
N VAL A 32 -18.67 0.83 -3.96
CA VAL A 32 -19.48 1.62 -4.89
C VAL A 32 -19.22 1.11 -6.30
N PRO A 33 -20.13 1.34 -7.25
CA PRO A 33 -19.85 1.00 -8.64
C PRO A 33 -18.57 1.71 -9.10
N GLY A 34 -17.64 0.94 -9.62
CA GLY A 34 -16.32 1.43 -9.95
C GLY A 34 -15.39 1.36 -8.74
N CYS A 35 -14.37 2.20 -8.70
CA CYS A 35 -13.34 2.14 -7.68
C CYS A 35 -12.81 3.54 -7.42
N HIS A 36 -12.68 3.90 -6.14
CA HIS A 36 -12.09 5.18 -5.74
C HIS A 36 -10.66 5.05 -5.26
N GLU A 37 -10.21 3.84 -4.93
CA GLU A 37 -8.88 3.62 -4.35
C GLU A 37 -7.77 3.99 -5.31
N HIS A 38 -7.94 3.74 -6.61
CA HIS A 38 -6.93 4.10 -7.61
C HIS A 38 -6.76 5.62 -7.71
N TYR A 39 -7.85 6.37 -7.57
CA TYR A 39 -7.80 7.82 -7.58
C TYR A 39 -7.12 8.35 -6.31
N PHE A 40 -7.45 7.75 -5.16
CA PHE A 40 -6.82 8.10 -3.89
C PHE A 40 -5.30 7.93 -3.97
N ILE A 41 -4.83 6.81 -4.51
CA ILE A 41 -3.41 6.56 -4.68
C ILE A 41 -2.78 7.65 -5.55
N HIS A 42 -3.42 7.98 -6.66
CA HIS A 42 -2.91 8.99 -7.59
C HIS A 42 -2.72 10.34 -6.91
N VAL A 43 -3.72 10.75 -6.13
CA VAL A 43 -3.71 12.05 -5.43
C VAL A 43 -2.69 12.05 -4.28
N MET A 44 -2.66 10.96 -3.50
CA MET A 44 -1.84 10.91 -2.29
C MET A 44 -0.35 10.91 -2.55
N ARG A 45 0.10 10.46 -3.70
CA ARG A 45 1.54 10.45 -4.00
C ARG A 45 2.16 11.85 -3.93
N ASN A 46 1.36 12.90 -4.17
CA ASN A 46 1.82 14.28 -4.12
C ASN A 46 1.42 14.99 -2.84
N HIS A 47 0.82 14.27 -1.90
CA HIS A 47 0.37 14.85 -0.64
C HIS A 47 1.53 14.87 0.36
N GLN A 48 1.57 15.92 1.21
CA GLN A 48 2.63 16.08 2.20
C GLN A 48 2.68 14.95 3.23
N ASP A 49 1.57 14.27 3.46
CA ASP A 49 1.47 13.18 4.43
C ASP A 49 1.82 11.81 3.87
N PHE A 50 2.10 11.71 2.58
CA PHE A 50 2.53 10.47 1.97
C PHE A 50 3.90 10.07 2.52
N VAL A 51 4.09 8.77 2.79
CA VAL A 51 5.36 8.24 3.31
C VAL A 51 6.03 7.39 2.22
N PRO A 52 6.86 8.02 1.38
CA PRO A 52 7.48 7.26 0.28
C PRO A 52 8.40 6.14 0.75
N GLU A 53 8.97 6.23 1.95
CA GLU A 53 9.84 5.19 2.51
C GLU A 53 9.08 3.91 2.83
N LEU A 54 7.74 3.95 2.86
CA LEU A 54 6.89 2.79 3.14
C LEU A 54 5.98 2.44 1.97
N ASP A 55 6.33 2.91 0.77
CA ASP A 55 5.58 2.64 -0.45
C ASP A 55 6.25 1.49 -1.20
N PHE A 56 5.65 0.30 -1.09
CA PHE A 56 6.24 -0.94 -1.61
C PHE A 56 5.29 -1.69 -2.53
N VAL A 57 5.89 -2.46 -3.43
CA VAL A 57 5.17 -3.35 -4.33
C VAL A 57 5.78 -4.74 -4.27
N ILE A 58 5.00 -5.74 -4.68
CA ILE A 58 5.50 -7.09 -4.93
C ILE A 58 5.44 -7.32 -6.44
N GLU A 59 6.56 -7.75 -7.00
CA GLU A 59 6.70 -8.02 -8.42
C GLU A 59 6.96 -9.51 -8.62
N ILE A 60 6.26 -10.10 -9.59
CA ILE A 60 6.48 -11.49 -10.02
C ILE A 60 6.60 -11.47 -11.53
N ASN A 61 7.73 -11.96 -12.04
CA ASN A 61 8.00 -12.03 -13.48
C ASN A 61 7.78 -10.70 -14.20
N GLY A 62 8.24 -9.60 -13.58
CA GLY A 62 8.14 -8.27 -14.17
C GLY A 62 6.77 -7.63 -14.04
N LYS A 63 5.84 -8.25 -13.34
CA LYS A 63 4.47 -7.77 -13.18
C LYS A 63 4.20 -7.45 -11.71
N ILE A 64 3.61 -6.29 -11.45
CA ILE A 64 3.24 -5.91 -10.09
C ILE A 64 1.94 -6.62 -9.72
N ILE A 65 1.97 -7.41 -8.65
CA ILE A 65 0.80 -8.18 -8.21
C ILE A 65 0.23 -7.67 -6.90
N ALA A 66 0.95 -6.81 -6.18
CA ALA A 66 0.48 -6.26 -4.92
C ALA A 66 1.17 -4.93 -4.66
N SER A 67 0.52 -4.07 -3.88
CA SER A 67 1.06 -2.77 -3.48
C SER A 67 0.52 -2.36 -2.12
N ILE A 68 1.25 -1.50 -1.42
CA ILE A 68 0.84 -0.94 -0.14
C ILE A 68 1.34 0.50 -0.05
N MET A 69 0.53 1.36 0.58
CA MET A 69 0.83 2.77 0.77
C MET A 69 0.53 3.15 2.22
N TYR A 70 1.29 4.09 2.76
CA TYR A 70 1.07 4.63 4.10
C TYR A 70 0.98 6.15 4.05
N THR A 71 0.20 6.72 4.96
CA THR A 71 0.12 8.17 5.14
C THR A 71 0.24 8.51 6.62
N LYS A 72 0.72 9.72 6.90
CA LYS A 72 0.82 10.23 8.27
C LYS A 72 -0.53 10.78 8.69
N ALA A 73 -0.86 10.59 9.96
CA ALA A 73 -2.06 11.14 10.55
C ALA A 73 -1.78 11.54 11.98
N ILE A 74 -2.73 12.25 12.60
CA ILE A 74 -2.61 12.67 14.00
C ILE A 74 -3.82 12.14 14.74
N LEU A 75 -3.55 11.36 15.79
CA LEU A 75 -4.60 10.90 16.70
C LEU A 75 -4.75 11.94 17.80
N ILE A 76 -5.97 12.39 18.04
CA ILE A 76 -6.26 13.38 19.11
C ILE A 76 -7.15 12.67 20.13
N ASP A 77 -6.68 12.63 21.40
CA ASP A 77 -7.45 11.97 22.47
C ASP A 77 -8.41 12.98 23.14
N GLU A 78 -9.13 12.50 24.17
CA GLU A 78 -10.12 13.30 24.90
C GLU A 78 -9.49 14.52 25.59
N ASN A 79 -8.21 14.47 25.91
CA ASN A 79 -7.48 15.55 26.56
C ASN A 79 -6.80 16.50 25.56
N HIS A 80 -7.14 16.37 24.28
CA HIS A 80 -6.55 17.12 23.16
C HIS A 80 -5.06 16.87 23.01
N THR A 81 -4.55 15.75 23.53
CA THR A 81 -3.17 15.34 23.31
C THR A 81 -3.05 14.76 21.90
N LYS A 82 -2.06 15.22 21.15
CA LYS A 82 -1.84 14.83 19.76
C LYS A 82 -0.74 13.79 19.70
N LYS A 83 -1.01 12.68 19.00
CA LYS A 83 -0.02 11.63 18.77
C LYS A 83 0.10 11.39 17.28
N PRO A 84 1.30 11.51 16.70
CA PRO A 84 1.49 11.16 15.29
C PRO A 84 1.37 9.64 15.11
N ILE A 85 0.61 9.24 14.09
CA ILE A 85 0.42 7.83 13.75
C ILE A 85 0.57 7.65 12.25
N LEU A 86 0.70 6.40 11.83
CA LEU A 86 0.63 6.01 10.43
C LEU A 86 -0.72 5.37 10.17
N THR A 87 -1.33 5.73 9.04
CA THR A 87 -2.48 4.99 8.53
C THR A 87 -2.02 4.18 7.33
N MET A 88 -2.38 2.91 7.34
CA MET A 88 -2.06 2.00 6.26
C MET A 88 -3.22 1.93 5.29
N GLY A 89 -2.91 2.00 4.01
CA GLY A 89 -3.90 1.81 2.99
C GLY A 89 -3.79 2.80 1.84
N PRO A 90 -4.28 2.42 0.68
CA PRO A 90 -4.83 1.09 0.43
C PRO A 90 -3.74 0.03 0.32
N ILE A 91 -4.11 -1.21 0.61
CA ILE A 91 -3.30 -2.37 0.29
C ILE A 91 -4.05 -3.13 -0.79
N CYS A 92 -3.35 -3.46 -1.88
CA CYS A 92 -3.97 -4.03 -3.07
C CYS A 92 -3.26 -5.31 -3.46
N VAL A 93 -4.04 -6.34 -3.81
CA VAL A 93 -3.50 -7.59 -4.37
C VAL A 93 -4.33 -7.93 -5.59
N ARG A 94 -3.67 -8.27 -6.70
CA ARG A 94 -4.38 -8.67 -7.91
C ARG A 94 -5.37 -9.79 -7.60
N PRO A 95 -6.57 -9.78 -8.19
CA PRO A 95 -7.59 -10.81 -7.87
C PRO A 95 -7.10 -12.24 -8.00
N ASP A 96 -6.29 -12.53 -9.01
CA ASP A 96 -5.76 -13.88 -9.24
C ASP A 96 -4.63 -14.28 -8.29
N TYR A 97 -4.16 -13.34 -7.47
CA TYR A 97 -3.12 -13.58 -6.44
C TYR A 97 -3.66 -13.44 -5.02
N GLN A 98 -4.93 -13.14 -4.84
CA GLN A 98 -5.52 -12.98 -3.52
C GLN A 98 -5.61 -14.33 -2.79
N ARG A 99 -5.64 -14.26 -1.44
CA ARG A 99 -5.73 -15.43 -0.56
C ARG A 99 -4.54 -16.35 -0.63
N LYS A 100 -3.39 -15.82 -1.05
CA LYS A 100 -2.13 -16.58 -1.13
C LYS A 100 -1.05 -16.04 -0.20
N GLY A 101 -1.41 -15.08 0.68
CA GLY A 101 -0.51 -14.55 1.70
C GLY A 101 0.31 -13.34 1.27
N TYR A 102 0.12 -12.79 0.08
CA TYR A 102 0.93 -11.64 -0.37
C TYR A 102 0.61 -10.37 0.39
N GLY A 103 -0.67 -10.13 0.74
CA GLY A 103 -1.03 -8.99 1.55
C GLY A 103 -0.37 -9.04 2.92
N LYS A 104 -0.41 -10.20 3.56
CA LYS A 104 0.23 -10.41 4.85
C LYS A 104 1.74 -10.20 4.76
N LEU A 105 2.35 -10.67 3.68
CA LEU A 105 3.78 -10.52 3.45
C LEU A 105 4.17 -9.05 3.38
N LEU A 106 3.40 -8.23 2.64
CA LEU A 106 3.62 -6.78 2.57
C LEU A 106 3.44 -6.11 3.92
N LEU A 107 2.41 -6.50 4.67
CA LEU A 107 2.16 -5.93 5.99
C LEU A 107 3.33 -6.20 6.95
N GLU A 108 3.79 -7.44 7.01
CA GLU A 108 4.90 -7.80 7.89
C GLU A 108 6.18 -7.07 7.50
N TYR A 109 6.46 -6.99 6.21
CA TYR A 109 7.64 -6.31 5.71
C TYR A 109 7.62 -4.82 6.06
N THR A 110 6.47 -4.16 5.82
CA THR A 110 6.37 -2.72 6.05
C THR A 110 6.28 -2.37 7.53
N PHE A 111 5.68 -3.22 8.37
CA PHE A 111 5.67 -3.00 9.83
C PHE A 111 7.09 -3.00 10.37
N GLU A 112 7.92 -3.93 9.93
CA GLU A 112 9.32 -3.98 10.34
C GLU A 112 10.07 -2.73 9.90
N LYS A 113 9.85 -2.29 8.66
CA LYS A 113 10.45 -1.05 8.14
C LYS A 113 9.98 0.17 8.92
N ALA A 114 8.70 0.25 9.26
CA ALA A 114 8.15 1.37 10.02
C ALA A 114 8.79 1.47 11.40
N LEU A 115 8.98 0.33 12.08
CA LEU A 115 9.65 0.31 13.37
C LEU A 115 11.08 0.84 13.26
N LYS A 116 11.80 0.48 12.21
CA LYS A 116 13.16 0.96 11.98
C LYS A 116 13.22 2.45 11.70
N LEU A 117 12.13 3.02 11.18
CA LEU A 117 12.02 4.46 10.93
C LEU A 117 11.56 5.24 12.15
N GLY A 118 11.26 4.57 13.27
CA GLY A 118 10.86 5.21 14.51
C GLY A 118 9.36 5.29 14.75
N TYR A 119 8.55 4.66 13.93
CA TYR A 119 7.11 4.56 14.17
C TYR A 119 6.82 3.37 15.09
N ASP A 120 5.77 3.46 15.87
CA ASP A 120 5.36 2.37 16.76
C ASP A 120 3.86 2.07 16.69
#